data_a64437bb8370cec3db9dbaf17ef06e47
#
_entry.id   a64437bb8370cec3db9dbaf17ef06e47
#
_cell.length_a   1.000
_cell.length_b   1.000
_cell.length_c   1.000
_cell.angle_alpha   90.00
_cell.angle_beta   90.00
_cell.angle_gamma   90.00
#
_symmetry.space_group_name_H-M   'P 1'
#
loop_
_entity.id
_entity.type
_entity.pdbx_description
1 polymer ?
#
loop_
_entity_poly.entity_id
_entity_poly.type
_entity_poly.pdbx_seq_one_letter_code
_entity_poly.pdbx_strand_id
1 'polypeptide(L)'
;MKTPWEFLQYSRNKIKNTWKIAFVSAFVIGLLIHLPVMLSDIPNHDGLSSMYFDQNMITSGRWFLTVACGFSSYFTIPWVIGLIGMLWLSLASVVLTETMELEDPLTIIGVSGLLVSFPALASTFAYVFTMDGYMMALFLAVLSVLFTKKYKKGWILGGVCLAFSMGIYQAYLPFAILLCVYVILLFFMEEHGVKEKVQYTLRYLGMGIAGAVLYYVILQILLKLQGKVLDTYQGINSMEQGGSGQGLLTTLKGMYYDFLAFTLHGDVLVNNIFSFAACAVLLLSVVFLLVRRMFQRKWWKNPAFFVIIILLAVGLPLLTNVILIISPNLTYHLLMRYQWVLYLILMLGFTDRYAGENGKADIGIRWAALLAAWILVFNYGVSDNIGYSNLEKKYEKTYAYCVRLLDRIEQTPGYYQG
;
A
#
# COMPACT_ATOMS: atom_id res chain seq x y z
N MET A 1 22.13 34.25 4.52
CA MET A 1 22.05 32.79 4.73
C MET A 1 21.52 32.56 6.15
N LYS A 2 20.57 31.64 6.37
CA LYS A 2 20.13 31.30 7.72
C LYS A 2 21.10 30.30 8.33
N THR A 3 21.32 30.38 9.64
CA THR A 3 22.08 29.37 10.37
C THR A 3 21.31 28.03 10.32
N PRO A 4 21.98 26.87 10.50
CA PRO A 4 21.26 25.56 10.55
C PRO A 4 20.12 25.55 11.58
N TRP A 5 20.30 26.21 12.72
CA TRP A 5 19.28 26.32 13.76
C TRP A 5 18.09 27.19 13.34
N GLU A 6 18.33 28.34 12.73
CA GLU A 6 17.27 29.21 12.19
C GLU A 6 16.50 28.51 11.04
N PHE A 7 17.20 27.71 10.23
CA PHE A 7 16.55 26.89 9.19
C PHE A 7 15.63 25.82 9.80
N LEU A 8 16.08 25.14 10.85
CA LEU A 8 15.29 24.16 11.57
C LEU A 8 14.05 24.80 12.22
N GLN A 9 14.22 25.95 12.90
CA GLN A 9 13.09 26.67 13.48
C GLN A 9 12.10 27.13 12.42
N TYR A 10 12.59 27.68 11.31
CA TYR A 10 11.72 28.10 10.20
C TYR A 10 10.96 26.92 9.60
N SER A 11 11.61 25.77 9.40
CA SER A 11 11.00 24.56 8.87
C SER A 11 9.95 24.00 9.86
N ARG A 12 10.29 23.95 11.15
CA ARG A 12 9.37 23.50 12.21
C ARG A 12 8.07 24.31 12.23
N ASN A 13 8.15 25.64 12.03
CA ASN A 13 6.97 26.53 12.04
C ASN A 13 6.07 26.34 10.80
N LYS A 14 6.59 25.71 9.73
CA LYS A 14 5.82 25.39 8.53
C LYS A 14 5.12 24.03 8.57
N ILE A 15 5.50 23.18 9.51
CA ILE A 15 4.90 21.85 9.65
C ILE A 15 3.52 22.00 10.30
N LYS A 16 2.47 21.58 9.56
CA LYS A 16 1.10 21.57 10.05
C LYS A 16 0.94 20.61 11.23
N ASN A 17 0.04 20.92 12.18
CA ASN A 17 -0.25 20.02 13.29
C ASN A 17 -0.80 18.66 12.81
N THR A 18 -1.64 18.64 11.76
CA THR A 18 -2.14 17.40 11.13
C THR A 18 -1.01 16.50 10.66
N TRP A 19 0.08 17.08 10.09
CA TRP A 19 1.26 16.32 9.67
C TRP A 19 2.01 15.70 10.85
N LYS A 20 2.13 16.46 11.96
CA LYS A 20 2.78 15.95 13.17
C LYS A 20 1.99 14.78 13.76
N ILE A 21 0.66 14.94 13.83
CA ILE A 21 -0.23 13.89 14.34
C ILE A 21 -0.11 12.65 13.48
N ALA A 22 -0.22 12.79 12.15
CA ALA A 22 -0.11 11.66 11.21
C ALA A 22 1.24 10.93 11.34
N PHE A 23 2.35 11.71 11.34
CA PHE A 23 3.69 11.13 11.46
C PHE A 23 3.89 10.40 12.78
N VAL A 24 3.60 11.06 13.90
CA VAL A 24 3.84 10.49 15.23
C VAL A 24 2.93 9.29 15.46
N SER A 25 1.66 9.37 15.05
CA SER A 25 0.71 8.25 15.22
C SER A 25 1.14 7.03 14.40
N ALA A 26 1.47 7.21 13.12
CA ALA A 26 1.95 6.12 12.28
C ALA A 26 3.24 5.51 12.86
N PHE A 27 4.19 6.36 13.27
CA PHE A 27 5.47 5.90 13.81
C PHE A 27 5.31 5.14 15.12
N VAL A 28 4.55 5.68 16.08
CA VAL A 28 4.37 5.04 17.41
C VAL A 28 3.55 3.76 17.30
N ILE A 29 2.39 3.80 16.63
CA ILE A 29 1.54 2.61 16.47
C ILE A 29 2.28 1.55 15.67
N GLY A 30 2.96 1.93 14.58
CA GLY A 30 3.73 1.00 13.77
C GLY A 30 4.90 0.37 14.56
N LEU A 31 5.62 1.14 15.38
CA LEU A 31 6.65 0.57 16.26
C LEU A 31 6.06 -0.44 17.24
N LEU A 32 4.93 -0.12 17.90
CA LEU A 32 4.28 -1.03 18.84
C LEU A 32 3.88 -2.36 18.20
N ILE A 33 3.49 -2.34 16.92
CA ILE A 33 3.07 -3.54 16.20
C ILE A 33 4.27 -4.33 15.65
N HIS A 34 5.25 -3.64 15.03
CA HIS A 34 6.31 -4.27 14.25
C HIS A 34 7.64 -4.41 15.00
N LEU A 35 7.75 -3.87 16.23
CA LEU A 35 8.97 -3.98 17.02
C LEU A 35 9.49 -5.43 17.16
N PRO A 36 8.65 -6.47 17.35
CA PRO A 36 9.12 -7.84 17.45
C PRO A 36 9.96 -8.29 16.25
N VAL A 37 9.47 -8.07 15.02
CA VAL A 37 10.20 -8.46 13.81
C VAL A 37 11.42 -7.57 13.56
N MET A 38 11.39 -6.31 14.01
CA MET A 38 12.53 -5.40 13.90
C MET A 38 13.67 -5.74 14.84
N LEU A 39 13.38 -6.37 15.99
CA LEU A 39 14.38 -6.78 16.96
C LEU A 39 14.90 -8.22 16.72
N SER A 40 14.22 -9.00 15.91
CA SER A 40 14.58 -10.37 15.59
C SER A 40 15.28 -10.44 14.23
N ASP A 41 16.40 -11.11 14.17
CA ASP A 41 17.08 -11.47 12.92
C ASP A 41 16.55 -12.83 12.41
N ILE A 42 15.23 -12.88 12.15
CA ILE A 42 14.57 -14.09 11.68
C ILE A 42 14.25 -13.91 10.20
N PRO A 43 15.10 -14.42 9.32
CA PRO A 43 14.85 -14.34 7.90
C PRO A 43 13.64 -15.22 7.52
N ASN A 44 12.81 -14.75 6.60
CA ASN A 44 11.98 -15.66 5.87
C ASN A 44 12.84 -16.48 4.88
N HIS A 45 12.21 -17.41 4.16
CA HIS A 45 12.93 -18.29 3.23
C HIS A 45 13.75 -17.54 2.16
N ASP A 46 13.32 -16.35 1.70
CA ASP A 46 14.05 -15.54 0.74
C ASP A 46 15.22 -14.78 1.41
N GLY A 47 15.08 -14.44 2.69
CA GLY A 47 16.09 -13.73 3.46
C GLY A 47 17.42 -14.48 3.53
N LEU A 48 17.40 -15.80 3.63
CA LEU A 48 18.61 -16.64 3.68
C LEU A 48 19.46 -16.51 2.40
N SER A 49 18.83 -16.37 1.24
CA SER A 49 19.53 -16.23 -0.03
C SER A 49 19.77 -14.77 -0.44
N SER A 50 19.03 -13.84 0.13
CA SER A 50 19.06 -12.41 -0.26
C SER A 50 19.84 -11.53 0.71
N MET A 51 20.29 -12.06 1.83
CA MET A 51 21.22 -11.38 2.73
C MET A 51 22.58 -11.21 2.07
N TYR A 52 23.16 -10.02 2.18
CA TYR A 52 24.44 -9.66 1.53
C TYR A 52 24.41 -9.69 0.00
N PHE A 53 23.22 -9.60 -0.59
CA PHE A 53 23.00 -9.64 -2.02
C PHE A 53 22.65 -8.25 -2.55
N ASP A 54 23.29 -7.85 -3.65
CA ASP A 54 22.87 -6.64 -4.38
C ASP A 54 21.46 -6.84 -4.92
N GLN A 55 20.51 -5.99 -4.51
CA GLN A 55 19.13 -6.05 -4.96
C GLN A 55 18.96 -5.59 -6.41
N ASN A 56 19.89 -5.97 -7.29
CA ASN A 56 19.85 -5.69 -8.72
C ASN A 56 18.82 -6.58 -9.44
N MET A 57 17.56 -6.27 -9.20
CA MET A 57 16.40 -7.02 -9.70
C MET A 57 15.83 -6.41 -10.98
N ILE A 58 16.71 -5.91 -11.89
CA ILE A 58 16.29 -5.27 -13.14
C ILE A 58 15.53 -6.26 -14.03
N THR A 59 15.93 -7.53 -14.06
CA THR A 59 15.24 -8.58 -14.83
C THR A 59 13.81 -8.84 -14.37
N SER A 60 13.48 -8.48 -13.12
CA SER A 60 12.11 -8.51 -12.61
C SER A 60 11.41 -7.13 -12.64
N GLY A 61 11.95 -6.19 -13.41
CA GLY A 61 11.40 -4.85 -13.58
C GLY A 61 11.63 -3.89 -12.40
N ARG A 62 12.40 -4.29 -11.37
CA ARG A 62 12.65 -3.51 -10.15
C ARG A 62 13.97 -2.76 -10.24
N TRP A 63 14.08 -1.90 -11.23
CA TRP A 63 15.33 -1.23 -11.58
C TRP A 63 15.83 -0.19 -10.56
N PHE A 64 14.96 0.33 -9.70
CA PHE A 64 15.35 1.29 -8.65
C PHE A 64 15.52 0.62 -7.28
N LEU A 65 15.26 -0.66 -7.16
CA LEU A 65 15.33 -1.38 -5.88
C LEU A 65 16.75 -1.37 -5.29
N THR A 66 17.79 -1.58 -6.10
CA THR A 66 19.20 -1.47 -5.68
C THR A 66 19.51 -0.14 -5.00
N VAL A 67 18.98 0.97 -5.51
CA VAL A 67 19.20 2.31 -4.93
C VAL A 67 18.36 2.48 -3.66
N ALA A 68 17.09 2.08 -3.69
CA ALA A 68 16.17 2.22 -2.57
C ALA A 68 16.60 1.37 -1.36
N CYS A 69 17.14 0.18 -1.61
CA CYS A 69 17.68 -0.75 -0.61
C CYS A 69 19.21 -0.70 -0.52
N GLY A 70 19.86 0.37 -0.99
CA GLY A 70 21.32 0.46 -1.02
C GLY A 70 21.99 0.31 0.34
N PHE A 71 21.30 0.71 1.40
CA PHE A 71 21.74 0.50 2.77
C PHE A 71 21.46 -0.93 3.27
N SER A 72 20.27 -1.46 3.01
CA SER A 72 19.83 -2.77 3.50
C SER A 72 20.39 -3.95 2.71
N SER A 73 20.87 -3.73 1.48
CA SER A 73 21.34 -4.81 0.59
C SER A 73 22.53 -5.60 1.13
N TYR A 74 23.39 -4.96 1.91
CA TYR A 74 24.64 -5.58 2.38
C TYR A 74 24.70 -5.79 3.90
N PHE A 75 23.67 -5.39 4.63
CA PHE A 75 23.64 -5.43 6.08
C PHE A 75 22.33 -6.01 6.60
N THR A 76 22.42 -7.02 7.42
CA THR A 76 21.29 -7.53 8.20
C THR A 76 21.23 -6.80 9.54
N ILE A 77 20.73 -5.58 9.53
CA ILE A 77 20.49 -4.82 10.77
C ILE A 77 18.98 -4.54 10.82
N PRO A 78 18.15 -5.51 11.23
CA PRO A 78 16.69 -5.44 11.11
C PRO A 78 16.09 -4.19 11.75
N TRP A 79 16.61 -3.79 12.92
CA TRP A 79 16.09 -2.61 13.63
C TRP A 79 16.39 -1.29 12.89
N VAL A 80 17.55 -1.15 12.23
CA VAL A 80 17.87 0.07 11.44
C VAL A 80 17.03 0.11 10.18
N ILE A 81 16.97 -1.00 9.45
CA ILE A 81 16.16 -1.14 8.24
C ILE A 81 14.68 -0.89 8.58
N GLY A 82 14.21 -1.47 9.69
CA GLY A 82 12.87 -1.26 10.21
C GLY A 82 12.57 0.20 10.54
N LEU A 83 13.49 0.90 11.19
CA LEU A 83 13.33 2.32 11.47
C LEU A 83 13.25 3.16 10.18
N ILE A 84 14.10 2.89 9.19
CA ILE A 84 14.05 3.57 7.89
C ILE A 84 12.72 3.29 7.19
N GLY A 85 12.27 2.04 7.18
CA GLY A 85 10.96 1.66 6.66
C GLY A 85 9.81 2.39 7.38
N MET A 86 9.86 2.46 8.72
CA MET A 86 8.89 3.18 9.53
C MET A 86 8.90 4.69 9.27
N LEU A 87 10.05 5.29 8.99
CA LEU A 87 10.13 6.70 8.60
C LEU A 87 9.40 6.94 7.26
N TRP A 88 9.65 6.12 6.24
CA TRP A 88 8.96 6.23 4.95
C TRP A 88 7.45 6.01 5.08
N LEU A 89 7.04 5.02 5.87
CA LEU A 89 5.63 4.73 6.13
C LEU A 89 4.93 5.88 6.86
N SER A 90 5.60 6.50 7.85
CA SER A 90 5.09 7.66 8.56
C SER A 90 4.98 8.89 7.66
N LEU A 91 5.94 9.09 6.75
CA LEU A 91 5.85 10.12 5.71
C LEU A 91 4.70 9.82 4.72
N ALA A 92 4.47 8.55 4.36
CA ALA A 92 3.32 8.17 3.54
C ALA A 92 1.99 8.49 4.23
N SER A 93 1.89 8.30 5.55
CA SER A 93 0.72 8.70 6.36
C SER A 93 0.49 10.22 6.32
N VAL A 94 1.56 11.03 6.42
CA VAL A 94 1.46 12.49 6.27
C VAL A 94 0.94 12.89 4.90
N VAL A 95 1.48 12.30 3.84
CA VAL A 95 1.07 12.59 2.46
C VAL A 95 -0.36 12.15 2.20
N LEU A 96 -0.77 11.01 2.76
CA LEU A 96 -2.14 10.50 2.68
C LEU A 96 -3.12 11.45 3.39
N THR A 97 -2.80 11.89 4.61
CA THR A 97 -3.58 12.88 5.38
C THR A 97 -3.78 14.17 4.59
N GLU A 98 -2.71 14.70 3.99
CA GLU A 98 -2.79 15.91 3.15
C GLU A 98 -3.58 15.66 1.85
N THR A 99 -3.45 14.48 1.25
CA THR A 99 -4.19 14.12 0.03
C THR A 99 -5.68 14.00 0.29
N MET A 100 -6.06 13.45 1.44
CA MET A 100 -7.45 13.29 1.85
C MET A 100 -8.02 14.55 2.51
N GLU A 101 -7.19 15.57 2.80
CA GLU A 101 -7.58 16.81 3.49
C GLU A 101 -8.22 16.55 4.86
N LEU A 102 -7.60 15.64 5.64
CA LEU A 102 -8.09 15.32 6.98
C LEU A 102 -7.65 16.40 7.97
N GLU A 103 -8.59 16.85 8.82
CA GLU A 103 -8.35 17.88 9.83
C GLU A 103 -8.59 17.35 11.25
N ASP A 104 -9.52 16.42 11.46
CA ASP A 104 -9.82 15.87 12.77
C ASP A 104 -8.68 14.97 13.28
N PRO A 105 -8.12 15.28 14.46
CA PRO A 105 -7.00 14.54 15.03
C PRO A 105 -7.29 13.03 15.23
N LEU A 106 -8.50 12.68 15.68
CA LEU A 106 -8.85 11.29 15.96
C LEU A 106 -8.97 10.48 14.66
N THR A 107 -9.53 11.08 13.62
CA THR A 107 -9.59 10.49 12.29
C THR A 107 -8.18 10.29 11.72
N ILE A 108 -7.28 11.27 11.87
CA ILE A 108 -5.88 11.16 11.42
C ILE A 108 -5.18 10.01 12.15
N ILE A 109 -5.35 9.88 13.47
CA ILE A 109 -4.78 8.78 14.24
C ILE A 109 -5.36 7.44 13.77
N GLY A 110 -6.67 7.36 13.54
CA GLY A 110 -7.34 6.15 13.03
C GLY A 110 -6.83 5.73 11.65
N VAL A 111 -6.71 6.68 10.70
CA VAL A 111 -6.16 6.45 9.36
C VAL A 111 -4.70 5.99 9.44
N SER A 112 -3.89 6.66 10.27
CA SER A 112 -2.48 6.28 10.49
C SER A 112 -2.38 4.89 11.09
N GLY A 113 -3.24 4.58 12.07
CA GLY A 113 -3.31 3.25 12.70
C GLY A 113 -3.68 2.15 11.70
N LEU A 114 -4.71 2.34 10.90
CA LEU A 114 -5.10 1.39 9.84
C LEU A 114 -3.96 1.18 8.84
N LEU A 115 -3.31 2.27 8.41
CA LEU A 115 -2.20 2.20 7.47
C LEU A 115 -1.07 1.30 8.00
N VAL A 116 -0.72 1.41 9.27
CA VAL A 116 0.43 0.68 9.83
C VAL A 116 0.08 -0.70 10.41
N SER A 117 -1.20 -1.02 10.58
CA SER A 117 -1.63 -2.28 11.20
C SER A 117 -2.17 -3.33 10.23
N PHE A 118 -2.34 -3.01 8.95
CA PHE A 118 -2.93 -3.95 8.01
C PHE A 118 -2.01 -5.15 7.73
N PRO A 119 -2.48 -6.42 7.81
CA PRO A 119 -1.61 -7.60 7.81
C PRO A 119 -0.74 -7.79 6.56
N ALA A 120 -1.09 -7.20 5.42
CA ALA A 120 -0.21 -7.19 4.26
C ALA A 120 1.10 -6.42 4.51
N LEU A 121 1.08 -5.44 5.42
CA LEU A 121 2.28 -4.74 5.85
C LEU A 121 3.17 -5.64 6.71
N ALA A 122 2.60 -6.40 7.64
CA ALA A 122 3.37 -7.37 8.43
C ALA A 122 4.06 -8.41 7.54
N SER A 123 3.36 -8.85 6.47
CA SER A 123 3.98 -9.71 5.46
C SER A 123 5.16 -9.03 4.76
N THR A 124 5.11 -7.70 4.54
CA THR A 124 6.23 -6.93 3.98
C THR A 124 7.38 -6.81 4.97
N PHE A 125 7.09 -6.59 6.25
CA PHE A 125 8.10 -6.49 7.30
C PHE A 125 8.84 -7.83 7.55
N ALA A 126 8.24 -8.96 7.19
CA ALA A 126 8.93 -10.25 7.20
C ALA A 126 10.03 -10.37 6.11
N TYR A 127 10.04 -9.46 5.11
CA TYR A 127 11.09 -9.33 4.09
C TYR A 127 12.05 -8.19 4.47
N VAL A 128 12.78 -8.37 5.56
CA VAL A 128 13.63 -7.34 6.18
C VAL A 128 14.59 -6.69 5.18
N PHE A 129 15.20 -7.46 4.30
CA PHE A 129 16.20 -7.01 3.32
C PHE A 129 15.70 -6.06 2.23
N THR A 130 14.37 -5.87 2.09
CA THR A 130 13.77 -4.94 1.10
C THR A 130 12.73 -4.00 1.72
N MET A 131 12.53 -4.07 3.02
CA MET A 131 11.44 -3.39 3.72
C MET A 131 11.51 -1.86 3.59
N ASP A 132 12.68 -1.27 3.76
CA ASP A 132 12.90 0.17 3.63
C ASP A 132 12.61 0.66 2.21
N GLY A 133 13.09 -0.06 1.19
CA GLY A 133 12.80 0.23 -0.21
C GLY A 133 11.32 0.11 -0.52
N TYR A 134 10.64 -0.92 -0.04
CA TYR A 134 9.20 -1.09 -0.27
C TYR A 134 8.37 0.00 0.38
N MET A 135 8.72 0.46 1.58
CA MET A 135 8.04 1.59 2.22
C MET A 135 8.31 2.90 1.49
N MET A 136 9.51 3.09 0.94
CA MET A 136 9.81 4.21 0.04
C MET A 136 8.93 4.16 -1.23
N ALA A 137 8.72 2.98 -1.81
CA ALA A 137 7.84 2.83 -2.98
C ALA A 137 6.39 3.23 -2.67
N LEU A 138 5.86 2.83 -1.51
CA LEU A 138 4.55 3.25 -1.04
C LEU A 138 4.47 4.77 -0.87
N PHE A 139 5.46 5.37 -0.20
CA PHE A 139 5.54 6.82 -0.04
C PHE A 139 5.49 7.55 -1.39
N LEU A 140 6.29 7.10 -2.37
CA LEU A 140 6.30 7.68 -3.72
C LEU A 140 4.96 7.48 -4.45
N ALA A 141 4.29 6.33 -4.27
CA ALA A 141 2.97 6.08 -4.83
C ALA A 141 1.93 7.07 -4.31
N VAL A 142 1.88 7.32 -2.99
CA VAL A 142 0.95 8.31 -2.39
C VAL A 142 1.33 9.73 -2.80
N LEU A 143 2.64 10.05 -2.82
CA LEU A 143 3.16 11.36 -3.19
C LEU A 143 2.81 11.72 -4.66
N SER A 144 2.77 10.74 -5.55
CA SER A 144 2.38 10.93 -6.94
C SER A 144 0.97 11.51 -7.07
N VAL A 145 0.04 11.03 -6.25
CA VAL A 145 -1.35 11.50 -6.20
C VAL A 145 -1.44 12.90 -5.61
N LEU A 146 -0.71 13.18 -4.51
CA LEU A 146 -0.68 14.51 -3.89
C LEU A 146 -0.17 15.58 -4.86
N PHE A 147 0.93 15.35 -5.57
CA PHE A 147 1.46 16.30 -6.54
C PHE A 147 0.45 16.58 -7.65
N THR A 148 -0.20 15.55 -8.17
CA THR A 148 -1.22 15.68 -9.21
C THR A 148 -2.44 16.45 -8.72
N LYS A 149 -2.84 16.25 -7.45
CA LYS A 149 -3.94 16.99 -6.82
C LYS A 149 -3.58 18.47 -6.62
N LYS A 150 -2.42 18.74 -6.05
CA LYS A 150 -2.07 20.05 -5.50
C LYS A 150 -1.61 21.06 -6.57
N TYR A 151 -0.93 20.61 -7.62
CA TYR A 151 -0.30 21.50 -8.60
C TYR A 151 -0.88 21.31 -9.99
N LYS A 152 -1.08 22.42 -10.74
CA LYS A 152 -1.64 22.39 -12.11
C LYS A 152 -0.84 21.50 -13.07
N LYS A 153 0.49 21.53 -13.00
CA LYS A 153 1.42 20.65 -13.75
C LYS A 153 1.96 19.49 -12.89
N GLY A 154 1.36 19.23 -11.74
CA GLY A 154 1.79 18.22 -10.78
C GLY A 154 1.73 16.79 -11.31
N TRP A 155 0.94 16.54 -12.36
CA TRP A 155 0.86 15.24 -13.02
C TRP A 155 2.21 14.78 -13.60
N ILE A 156 3.10 15.72 -13.98
CA ILE A 156 4.46 15.40 -14.47
C ILE A 156 5.30 14.85 -13.31
N LEU A 157 5.38 15.61 -12.19
CA LEU A 157 6.10 15.17 -10.99
C LEU A 157 5.46 13.91 -10.39
N GLY A 158 4.13 13.83 -10.41
CA GLY A 158 3.40 12.64 -10.01
C GLY A 158 3.77 11.42 -10.85
N GLY A 159 3.89 11.59 -12.17
CA GLY A 159 4.34 10.54 -13.08
C GLY A 159 5.77 10.06 -12.77
N VAL A 160 6.68 11.00 -12.46
CA VAL A 160 8.05 10.65 -12.03
C VAL A 160 8.00 9.84 -10.73
N CYS A 161 7.29 10.31 -9.70
CA CYS A 161 7.15 9.56 -8.44
C CYS A 161 6.57 8.16 -8.66
N LEU A 162 5.55 8.04 -9.51
CA LEU A 162 4.92 6.77 -9.83
C LEU A 162 5.89 5.82 -10.56
N ALA A 163 6.69 6.33 -11.51
CA ALA A 163 7.70 5.55 -12.24
C ALA A 163 8.74 4.98 -11.27
N PHE A 164 9.25 5.79 -10.34
CA PHE A 164 10.21 5.34 -9.33
C PHE A 164 9.59 4.37 -8.32
N SER A 165 8.34 4.60 -7.90
CA SER A 165 7.60 3.63 -7.09
C SER A 165 7.51 2.26 -7.77
N MET A 166 7.10 2.22 -9.04
CA MET A 166 7.05 0.99 -9.84
C MET A 166 8.45 0.39 -10.06
N GLY A 167 9.47 1.23 -10.22
CA GLY A 167 10.87 0.84 -10.34
C GLY A 167 11.44 0.19 -9.08
N ILE A 168 10.85 0.42 -7.92
CA ILE A 168 11.14 -0.32 -6.68
C ILE A 168 10.25 -1.55 -6.60
N TYR A 169 8.92 -1.36 -6.65
CA TYR A 169 7.97 -2.45 -6.50
C TYR A 169 6.61 -2.13 -7.14
N GLN A 170 6.28 -2.82 -8.23
CA GLN A 170 5.08 -2.58 -9.03
C GLN A 170 3.77 -2.82 -8.25
N ALA A 171 3.81 -3.60 -7.17
CA ALA A 171 2.64 -3.94 -6.36
C ALA A 171 1.99 -2.74 -5.67
N TYR A 172 2.64 -1.57 -5.61
CA TYR A 172 2.04 -0.34 -5.08
C TYR A 172 1.31 0.51 -6.13
N LEU A 173 1.35 0.13 -7.40
CA LEU A 173 0.55 0.79 -8.45
C LEU A 173 -0.96 0.78 -8.14
N PRO A 174 -1.58 -0.35 -7.75
CA PRO A 174 -3.00 -0.37 -7.38
C PRO A 174 -3.33 0.59 -6.22
N PHE A 175 -2.42 0.78 -5.27
CA PHE A 175 -2.60 1.73 -4.17
C PHE A 175 -2.76 3.17 -4.68
N ALA A 176 -1.86 3.61 -5.58
CA ALA A 176 -1.96 4.92 -6.22
C ALA A 176 -3.25 5.06 -7.04
N ILE A 177 -3.63 4.04 -7.80
CA ILE A 177 -4.85 4.03 -8.62
C ILE A 177 -6.11 4.20 -7.76
N LEU A 178 -6.27 3.42 -6.70
CA LEU A 178 -7.43 3.51 -5.82
C LEU A 178 -7.52 4.88 -5.12
N LEU A 179 -6.38 5.44 -4.73
CA LEU A 179 -6.33 6.78 -4.15
C LEU A 179 -6.72 7.85 -5.20
N CYS A 180 -6.28 7.72 -6.45
CA CYS A 180 -6.72 8.58 -7.56
C CYS A 180 -8.24 8.52 -7.76
N VAL A 181 -8.80 7.31 -7.79
CA VAL A 181 -10.25 7.11 -7.92
C VAL A 181 -10.99 7.84 -6.81
N TYR A 182 -10.54 7.71 -5.56
CA TYR A 182 -11.15 8.41 -4.44
C TYR A 182 -11.12 9.93 -4.60
N VAL A 183 -9.97 10.50 -4.92
CA VAL A 183 -9.81 11.95 -5.09
C VAL A 183 -10.67 12.47 -6.25
N ILE A 184 -10.73 11.72 -7.35
CA ILE A 184 -11.60 12.06 -8.49
C ILE A 184 -13.07 12.00 -8.08
N LEU A 185 -13.48 10.97 -7.34
CA LEU A 185 -14.86 10.84 -6.86
C LEU A 185 -15.27 12.01 -5.96
N LEU A 186 -14.43 12.39 -5.00
CA LEU A 186 -14.70 13.55 -4.16
C LEU A 186 -14.90 14.81 -4.99
N PHE A 187 -14.05 15.04 -6.00
CA PHE A 187 -14.17 16.17 -6.90
C PHE A 187 -15.46 16.12 -7.73
N PHE A 188 -15.90 14.92 -8.13
CA PHE A 188 -17.18 14.75 -8.84
C PHE A 188 -18.41 15.01 -7.95
N MET A 189 -18.28 14.78 -6.64
CA MET A 189 -19.33 15.06 -5.66
C MET A 189 -19.49 16.55 -5.34
N GLU A 190 -18.54 17.38 -5.74
CA GLU A 190 -18.58 18.83 -5.61
C GLU A 190 -19.21 19.49 -6.84
N GLU A 191 -19.62 20.77 -6.70
CA GLU A 191 -20.28 21.54 -7.77
C GLU A 191 -19.26 22.11 -8.75
N HIS A 192 -18.71 21.26 -9.59
CA HIS A 192 -17.80 21.63 -10.67
C HIS A 192 -18.43 21.41 -12.04
N GLY A 193 -18.04 22.22 -13.02
CA GLY A 193 -18.47 22.09 -14.40
C GLY A 193 -17.94 20.79 -15.05
N VAL A 194 -18.67 20.27 -16.04
CA VAL A 194 -18.27 19.02 -16.75
C VAL A 194 -16.85 19.14 -17.32
N LYS A 195 -16.50 20.30 -17.91
CA LYS A 195 -15.16 20.54 -18.46
C LYS A 195 -14.07 20.43 -17.38
N GLU A 196 -14.32 20.98 -16.20
CA GLU A 196 -13.37 20.92 -15.07
C GLU A 196 -13.19 19.47 -14.58
N LYS A 197 -14.30 18.73 -14.45
CA LYS A 197 -14.27 17.31 -14.05
C LYS A 197 -13.46 16.47 -15.04
N VAL A 198 -13.68 16.68 -16.34
CA VAL A 198 -12.90 15.99 -17.39
C VAL A 198 -11.42 16.37 -17.31
N GLN A 199 -11.10 17.66 -17.22
CA GLN A 199 -9.71 18.12 -17.11
C GLN A 199 -9.02 17.58 -15.85
N TYR A 200 -9.74 17.51 -14.74
CA TYR A 200 -9.23 16.95 -13.49
C TYR A 200 -8.91 15.47 -13.65
N THR A 201 -9.82 14.69 -14.22
CA THR A 201 -9.60 13.26 -14.49
C THR A 201 -8.44 13.02 -15.46
N LEU A 202 -8.36 13.80 -16.54
CA LEU A 202 -7.26 13.71 -17.52
C LEU A 202 -5.89 13.96 -16.91
N ARG A 203 -5.77 14.77 -15.85
CA ARG A 203 -4.49 14.96 -15.14
C ARG A 203 -4.00 13.68 -14.47
N TYR A 204 -4.89 12.91 -13.84
CA TYR A 204 -4.53 11.64 -13.22
C TYR A 204 -4.24 10.55 -14.27
N LEU A 205 -4.99 10.54 -15.34
CA LEU A 205 -4.70 9.67 -16.49
C LEU A 205 -3.33 10.00 -17.09
N GLY A 206 -3.05 11.30 -17.29
CA GLY A 206 -1.74 11.78 -17.76
C GLY A 206 -0.60 11.40 -16.81
N MET A 207 -0.80 11.48 -15.49
CA MET A 207 0.14 11.01 -14.48
C MET A 207 0.43 9.51 -14.65
N GLY A 208 -0.63 8.69 -14.77
CA GLY A 208 -0.50 7.25 -14.95
C GLY A 208 0.26 6.88 -16.21
N ILE A 209 -0.10 7.50 -17.36
CA ILE A 209 0.57 7.28 -18.64
C ILE A 209 2.04 7.73 -18.59
N ALA A 210 2.30 8.94 -18.08
CA ALA A 210 3.67 9.45 -17.95
C ALA A 210 4.53 8.57 -17.04
N GLY A 211 3.96 8.10 -15.92
CA GLY A 211 4.62 7.17 -15.01
C GLY A 211 4.95 5.83 -15.66
N ALA A 212 3.98 5.23 -16.34
CA ALA A 212 4.16 3.95 -17.03
C ALA A 212 5.19 4.04 -18.17
N VAL A 213 5.11 5.09 -18.99
CA VAL A 213 6.07 5.31 -20.09
C VAL A 213 7.49 5.53 -19.55
N LEU A 214 7.64 6.40 -18.55
CA LEU A 214 8.94 6.66 -17.93
C LEU A 214 9.53 5.40 -17.30
N TYR A 215 8.72 4.66 -16.53
CA TYR A 215 9.11 3.36 -15.97
C TYR A 215 9.64 2.41 -17.03
N TYR A 216 8.87 2.22 -18.10
CA TYR A 216 9.21 1.29 -19.17
C TYR A 216 10.47 1.72 -19.96
N VAL A 217 10.60 3.00 -20.29
CA VAL A 217 11.77 3.54 -21.01
C VAL A 217 13.03 3.33 -20.18
N ILE A 218 13.01 3.67 -18.88
CA ILE A 218 14.17 3.45 -18.01
C ILE A 218 14.51 1.96 -17.93
N LEU A 219 13.51 1.10 -17.75
CA LEU A 219 13.70 -0.35 -17.69
C LEU A 219 14.40 -0.89 -18.97
N GLN A 220 13.90 -0.51 -20.15
CA GLN A 220 14.48 -0.97 -21.42
C GLN A 220 15.91 -0.46 -21.63
N ILE A 221 16.20 0.79 -21.27
CA ILE A 221 17.56 1.34 -21.32
C ILE A 221 18.51 0.54 -20.44
N LEU A 222 18.10 0.26 -19.18
CA LEU A 222 18.94 -0.46 -18.23
C LEU A 222 19.13 -1.94 -18.59
N LEU A 223 18.09 -2.61 -19.07
CA LEU A 223 18.19 -3.99 -19.59
C LEU A 223 19.20 -4.05 -20.74
N LYS A 224 19.12 -3.11 -21.69
CA LYS A 224 20.05 -3.03 -22.83
C LYS A 224 21.48 -2.74 -22.38
N LEU A 225 21.68 -1.82 -21.44
CA LEU A 225 23.00 -1.47 -20.91
C LEU A 225 23.66 -2.65 -20.18
N GLN A 226 22.87 -3.50 -19.51
CA GLN A 226 23.36 -4.69 -18.80
C GLN A 226 23.38 -5.96 -19.65
N GLY A 227 22.92 -5.91 -20.89
CA GLY A 227 22.81 -7.09 -21.76
C GLY A 227 21.85 -8.15 -21.21
N LYS A 228 20.83 -7.74 -20.43
CA LYS A 228 19.84 -8.62 -19.78
C LYS A 228 18.49 -8.52 -20.47
N VAL A 229 17.67 -9.56 -20.29
CA VAL A 229 16.26 -9.60 -20.72
C VAL A 229 15.37 -9.78 -19.49
N LEU A 230 14.08 -9.49 -19.65
CA LEU A 230 13.11 -9.75 -18.58
C LEU A 230 13.03 -11.24 -18.26
N ASP A 231 12.95 -11.53 -16.96
CA ASP A 231 12.85 -12.88 -16.43
C ASP A 231 11.47 -13.49 -16.77
N THR A 232 11.42 -14.81 -16.93
CA THR A 232 10.16 -15.55 -17.02
C THR A 232 9.49 -15.72 -15.65
N TYR A 233 10.23 -15.46 -14.58
CA TYR A 233 9.75 -15.56 -13.21
C TYR A 233 8.50 -14.69 -12.98
N GLN A 234 7.45 -15.28 -12.46
CA GLN A 234 6.16 -14.62 -12.19
C GLN A 234 5.48 -14.03 -13.46
N GLY A 235 5.91 -14.38 -14.65
CA GLY A 235 5.29 -13.92 -15.90
C GLY A 235 5.58 -12.47 -16.26
N ILE A 236 6.65 -11.85 -15.72
CA ILE A 236 7.01 -10.46 -16.01
C ILE A 236 7.36 -10.24 -17.48
N ASN A 237 7.96 -11.23 -18.14
CA ASN A 237 8.23 -11.19 -19.58
C ASN A 237 6.95 -11.09 -20.44
N SER A 238 5.78 -11.42 -19.92
CA SER A 238 4.52 -11.24 -20.64
C SER A 238 4.15 -9.77 -20.88
N MET A 239 4.77 -8.84 -20.15
CA MET A 239 4.67 -7.40 -20.44
C MET A 239 5.17 -7.05 -21.85
N GLU A 240 6.22 -7.74 -22.34
CA GLU A 240 6.75 -7.52 -23.69
C GLU A 240 5.92 -8.21 -24.78
N GLN A 241 5.21 -9.27 -24.42
CA GLN A 241 4.42 -10.08 -25.37
C GLN A 241 2.97 -9.60 -25.53
N GLY A 242 2.61 -8.47 -24.91
CA GLY A 242 1.27 -7.87 -25.05
C GLY A 242 0.12 -8.66 -24.42
N GLY A 243 0.43 -9.51 -23.47
CA GLY A 243 -0.54 -10.33 -22.74
C GLY A 243 -0.19 -11.81 -22.78
N SER A 244 -0.56 -12.51 -21.72
CA SER A 244 -0.36 -13.96 -21.59
C SER A 244 -1.11 -14.73 -22.67
N GLY A 245 -0.69 -15.93 -22.95
CA GLY A 245 -1.45 -16.90 -23.76
C GLY A 245 -2.82 -17.30 -23.14
N GLN A 246 -3.18 -16.72 -21.97
CA GLN A 246 -4.51 -16.74 -21.41
C GLN A 246 -5.32 -15.59 -22.01
N GLY A 247 -6.49 -15.87 -22.58
CA GLY A 247 -7.33 -14.83 -23.18
C GLY A 247 -7.71 -13.74 -22.15
N LEU A 248 -7.76 -12.48 -22.60
CA LEU A 248 -8.11 -11.31 -21.78
C LEU A 248 -9.33 -11.55 -20.88
N LEU A 249 -10.35 -12.24 -21.37
CA LEU A 249 -11.55 -12.58 -20.62
C LEU A 249 -11.25 -13.47 -19.39
N THR A 250 -10.32 -14.40 -19.52
CA THR A 250 -9.91 -15.29 -18.42
C THR A 250 -9.18 -14.48 -17.33
N THR A 251 -8.29 -13.57 -17.73
CA THR A 251 -7.60 -12.67 -16.80
C THR A 251 -8.61 -11.78 -16.05
N LEU A 252 -9.55 -11.16 -16.76
CA LEU A 252 -10.59 -10.33 -16.15
C LEU A 252 -11.44 -11.13 -15.15
N LYS A 253 -11.89 -12.34 -15.52
CA LYS A 253 -12.61 -13.23 -14.60
C LYS A 253 -11.77 -13.57 -13.36
N GLY A 254 -10.49 -13.85 -13.54
CA GLY A 254 -9.53 -14.11 -12.46
C GLY A 254 -9.44 -12.94 -11.48
N MET A 255 -9.38 -11.70 -11.99
CA MET A 255 -9.32 -10.49 -11.17
C MET A 255 -10.57 -10.32 -10.28
N TYR A 256 -11.76 -10.58 -10.82
CA TYR A 256 -13.00 -10.55 -10.04
C TYR A 256 -13.05 -11.65 -8.99
N TYR A 257 -12.71 -12.88 -9.40
CA TYR A 257 -12.68 -14.01 -8.48
C TYR A 257 -11.70 -13.76 -7.32
N ASP A 258 -10.49 -13.31 -7.62
CA ASP A 258 -9.49 -13.00 -6.61
C ASP A 258 -9.94 -11.88 -5.67
N PHE A 259 -10.55 -10.82 -6.21
CA PHE A 259 -11.08 -9.72 -5.41
C PHE A 259 -12.14 -10.21 -4.41
N LEU A 260 -13.10 -11.00 -4.87
CA LEU A 260 -14.16 -11.55 -4.01
C LEU A 260 -13.60 -12.55 -3.01
N ALA A 261 -12.73 -13.45 -3.46
CA ALA A 261 -12.11 -14.46 -2.59
C ALA A 261 -11.30 -13.80 -1.47
N PHE A 262 -10.45 -12.83 -1.78
CA PHE A 262 -9.64 -12.14 -0.76
C PHE A 262 -10.51 -11.29 0.18
N THR A 263 -11.49 -10.58 -0.36
CA THR A 263 -12.33 -9.69 0.45
C THR A 263 -13.26 -10.45 1.40
N LEU A 264 -13.81 -11.58 0.95
CA LEU A 264 -14.85 -12.31 1.70
C LEU A 264 -14.35 -13.57 2.41
N HIS A 265 -13.31 -14.23 1.88
CA HIS A 265 -12.82 -15.52 2.34
C HIS A 265 -11.30 -15.56 2.64
N GLY A 266 -10.62 -14.43 2.52
CA GLY A 266 -9.15 -14.36 2.66
C GLY A 266 -8.65 -14.39 4.10
N ASP A 267 -9.52 -14.35 5.12
CA ASP A 267 -9.20 -14.32 6.55
C ASP A 267 -8.17 -13.23 6.95
N VAL A 268 -8.05 -12.18 6.12
CA VAL A 268 -7.12 -11.06 6.33
C VAL A 268 -7.90 -9.78 6.62
N LEU A 269 -8.75 -9.35 5.68
CA LEU A 269 -9.60 -8.18 5.86
C LEU A 269 -10.65 -8.44 6.94
N VAL A 270 -11.24 -9.62 6.91
CA VAL A 270 -12.24 -10.10 7.86
C VAL A 270 -11.78 -11.46 8.39
N ASN A 271 -11.18 -11.47 9.56
CA ASN A 271 -10.60 -12.67 10.18
C ASN A 271 -11.40 -13.17 11.41
N ASN A 272 -12.35 -12.38 11.88
CA ASN A 272 -13.24 -12.74 13.00
C ASN A 272 -14.49 -11.86 13.02
N ILE A 273 -15.39 -12.11 13.96
CA ILE A 273 -16.66 -11.39 14.09
C ILE A 273 -16.47 -9.90 14.39
N PHE A 274 -15.42 -9.51 15.10
CA PHE A 274 -15.16 -8.11 15.44
C PHE A 274 -14.69 -7.32 14.20
N SER A 275 -13.80 -7.88 13.39
CA SER A 275 -13.37 -7.27 12.13
C SER A 275 -14.53 -7.21 11.12
N PHE A 276 -15.39 -8.24 11.08
CA PHE A 276 -16.61 -8.23 10.26
C PHE A 276 -17.54 -7.08 10.68
N ALA A 277 -17.86 -6.99 11.98
CA ALA A 277 -18.74 -5.94 12.49
C ALA A 277 -18.16 -4.53 12.24
N ALA A 278 -16.85 -4.34 12.45
CA ALA A 278 -16.19 -3.07 12.22
C ALA A 278 -16.19 -2.67 10.73
N CYS A 279 -15.88 -3.60 9.81
CA CYS A 279 -15.98 -3.37 8.37
C CYS A 279 -17.42 -3.04 7.96
N ALA A 280 -18.41 -3.76 8.50
CA ALA A 280 -19.82 -3.50 8.24
C ALA A 280 -20.25 -2.10 8.73
N VAL A 281 -19.82 -1.68 9.92
CA VAL A 281 -20.10 -0.33 10.46
C VAL A 281 -19.50 0.75 9.57
N LEU A 282 -18.25 0.63 9.13
CA LEU A 282 -17.62 1.57 8.20
C LEU A 282 -18.40 1.65 6.88
N LEU A 283 -18.73 0.50 6.30
CA LEU A 283 -19.47 0.45 5.03
C LEU A 283 -20.87 1.06 5.16
N LEU A 284 -21.61 0.69 6.22
CA LEU A 284 -22.95 1.21 6.45
C LEU A 284 -22.94 2.71 6.71
N SER A 285 -21.93 3.24 7.40
CA SER A 285 -21.73 4.69 7.61
C SER A 285 -21.58 5.42 6.28
N VAL A 286 -20.74 4.91 5.38
CA VAL A 286 -20.54 5.50 4.04
C VAL A 286 -21.82 5.40 3.20
N VAL A 287 -22.45 4.23 3.17
CA VAL A 287 -23.71 4.03 2.41
C VAL A 287 -24.79 5.00 2.91
N PHE A 288 -24.97 5.13 4.22
CA PHE A 288 -25.93 6.05 4.81
C PHE A 288 -25.65 7.52 4.39
N LEU A 289 -24.40 7.96 4.50
CA LEU A 289 -23.99 9.31 4.13
C LEU A 289 -24.15 9.57 2.63
N LEU A 290 -23.81 8.61 1.78
CA LEU A 290 -24.00 8.69 0.33
C LEU A 290 -25.49 8.79 -0.03
N VAL A 291 -26.33 7.95 0.53
CA VAL A 291 -27.78 7.95 0.30
C VAL A 291 -28.38 9.29 0.77
N ARG A 292 -28.04 9.75 1.97
CA ARG A 292 -28.47 11.05 2.48
C ARG A 292 -28.09 12.19 1.51
N ARG A 293 -26.85 12.20 1.05
CA ARG A 293 -26.35 13.22 0.13
C ARG A 293 -27.01 13.13 -1.26
N MET A 294 -27.25 11.92 -1.73
CA MET A 294 -27.98 11.66 -2.96
C MET A 294 -29.39 12.31 -2.92
N PHE A 295 -30.10 12.18 -1.81
CA PHE A 295 -31.41 12.83 -1.65
C PHE A 295 -31.30 14.35 -1.49
N GLN A 296 -30.37 14.86 -0.69
CA GLN A 296 -30.16 16.28 -0.46
C GLN A 296 -29.80 17.03 -1.75
N ARG A 297 -28.91 16.46 -2.57
CA ARG A 297 -28.44 17.03 -3.84
C ARG A 297 -29.27 16.61 -5.04
N LYS A 298 -30.31 15.80 -4.84
CA LYS A 298 -31.19 15.26 -5.90
C LYS A 298 -30.45 14.53 -7.02
N TRP A 299 -29.30 13.90 -6.70
CA TRP A 299 -28.48 13.15 -7.67
C TRP A 299 -29.24 12.00 -8.32
N TRP A 300 -30.23 11.42 -7.63
CA TRP A 300 -31.13 10.39 -8.19
C TRP A 300 -31.86 10.82 -9.45
N LYS A 301 -31.95 12.14 -9.73
CA LYS A 301 -32.53 12.68 -11.00
C LYS A 301 -31.51 12.74 -12.14
N ASN A 302 -30.22 12.53 -11.86
CA ASN A 302 -29.15 12.60 -12.85
C ASN A 302 -28.69 11.19 -13.25
N PRO A 303 -28.97 10.74 -14.51
CA PRO A 303 -28.55 9.39 -14.95
C PRO A 303 -27.04 9.18 -14.88
N ALA A 304 -26.24 10.22 -15.03
CA ALA A 304 -24.78 10.13 -14.93
C ALA A 304 -24.33 9.62 -13.54
N PHE A 305 -25.08 9.87 -12.48
CA PHE A 305 -24.79 9.36 -11.14
C PHE A 305 -24.83 7.83 -11.11
N PHE A 306 -25.86 7.22 -11.69
CA PHE A 306 -25.98 5.77 -11.76
C PHE A 306 -24.91 5.13 -12.65
N VAL A 307 -24.57 5.78 -13.76
CA VAL A 307 -23.47 5.34 -14.62
C VAL A 307 -22.14 5.31 -13.85
N ILE A 308 -21.85 6.35 -13.06
CA ILE A 308 -20.65 6.42 -12.23
C ILE A 308 -20.65 5.29 -11.19
N ILE A 309 -21.76 5.03 -10.49
CA ILE A 309 -21.87 3.94 -9.53
C ILE A 309 -21.60 2.58 -10.18
N ILE A 310 -22.22 2.33 -11.36
CA ILE A 310 -22.01 1.09 -12.10
C ILE A 310 -20.55 0.95 -12.53
N LEU A 311 -19.96 2.03 -13.09
CA LEU A 311 -18.55 2.03 -13.49
C LEU A 311 -17.61 1.76 -12.30
N LEU A 312 -17.93 2.27 -11.11
CA LEU A 312 -17.18 1.99 -9.89
C LEU A 312 -17.36 0.54 -9.45
N ALA A 313 -18.59 0.05 -9.37
CA ALA A 313 -18.85 -1.32 -8.95
C ALA A 313 -18.15 -2.35 -9.87
N VAL A 314 -18.15 -2.08 -11.18
CA VAL A 314 -17.45 -2.91 -12.16
C VAL A 314 -15.95 -2.66 -12.17
N GLY A 315 -15.51 -1.42 -12.02
CA GLY A 315 -14.10 -1.02 -12.15
C GLY A 315 -13.25 -1.33 -10.93
N LEU A 316 -13.79 -1.18 -9.71
CA LEU A 316 -13.00 -1.34 -8.48
C LEU A 316 -12.27 -2.69 -8.37
N PRO A 317 -12.90 -3.85 -8.63
CA PRO A 317 -12.18 -5.13 -8.61
C PRO A 317 -11.03 -5.20 -9.61
N LEU A 318 -11.21 -4.61 -10.80
CA LEU A 318 -10.18 -4.57 -11.83
C LEU A 318 -9.03 -3.62 -11.44
N LEU A 319 -9.34 -2.44 -10.93
CA LEU A 319 -8.36 -1.44 -10.50
C LEU A 319 -7.56 -1.91 -9.27
N THR A 320 -8.19 -2.65 -8.37
CA THR A 320 -7.53 -3.24 -7.21
C THR A 320 -6.52 -4.32 -7.61
N ASN A 321 -6.86 -5.10 -8.63
CA ASN A 321 -6.08 -6.24 -9.11
C ASN A 321 -5.35 -5.96 -10.42
N VAL A 322 -5.08 -4.69 -10.75
CA VAL A 322 -4.44 -4.30 -12.01
C VAL A 322 -3.07 -4.96 -12.22
N ILE A 323 -2.39 -5.37 -11.16
CA ILE A 323 -1.12 -6.10 -11.23
C ILE A 323 -1.25 -7.41 -11.99
N LEU A 324 -2.41 -8.07 -11.95
CA LEU A 324 -2.69 -9.31 -12.69
C LEU A 324 -2.81 -9.09 -14.21
N ILE A 325 -2.99 -7.85 -14.67
CA ILE A 325 -2.89 -7.51 -16.10
C ILE A 325 -1.41 -7.45 -16.52
N ILE A 326 -0.56 -6.92 -15.62
CA ILE A 326 0.88 -6.77 -15.85
C ILE A 326 1.58 -8.13 -15.79
N SER A 327 1.20 -8.96 -14.83
CA SER A 327 1.78 -10.29 -14.57
C SER A 327 0.67 -11.32 -14.31
N PRO A 328 0.06 -11.90 -15.35
CA PRO A 328 -1.10 -12.79 -15.22
C PRO A 328 -0.82 -14.10 -14.47
N ASN A 329 0.43 -14.59 -14.51
CA ASN A 329 0.85 -15.83 -13.86
C ASN A 329 1.49 -15.59 -12.48
N LEU A 330 1.28 -14.41 -11.91
CA LEU A 330 1.83 -14.00 -10.63
C LEU A 330 1.27 -14.86 -9.49
N THR A 331 2.13 -15.38 -8.62
CA THR A 331 1.71 -15.81 -7.29
C THR A 331 1.40 -14.59 -6.44
N TYR A 332 0.11 -14.32 -6.23
CA TYR A 332 -0.34 -13.08 -5.60
C TYR A 332 -0.21 -13.16 -4.07
N HIS A 333 1.00 -12.92 -3.57
CA HIS A 333 1.34 -12.96 -2.16
C HIS A 333 0.64 -11.86 -1.35
N LEU A 334 0.49 -12.07 -0.04
CA LEU A 334 -0.18 -11.13 0.87
C LEU A 334 0.47 -9.73 0.85
N LEU A 335 1.79 -9.63 0.81
CA LEU A 335 2.51 -8.35 0.75
C LEU A 335 2.16 -7.49 -0.47
N MET A 336 1.66 -8.10 -1.55
CA MET A 336 1.24 -7.41 -2.76
C MET A 336 -0.21 -6.88 -2.68
N ARG A 337 -0.94 -7.19 -1.60
CA ARG A 337 -2.36 -6.86 -1.40
C ARG A 337 -2.58 -5.69 -0.44
N TYR A 338 -1.57 -4.85 -0.27
CA TYR A 338 -1.61 -3.76 0.69
C TYR A 338 -2.66 -2.70 0.34
N GLN A 339 -3.01 -2.53 -0.91
CA GLN A 339 -4.04 -1.59 -1.37
C GLN A 339 -5.44 -1.84 -0.76
N TRP A 340 -5.73 -3.03 -0.23
CA TRP A 340 -7.01 -3.30 0.45
C TRP A 340 -7.22 -2.43 1.69
N VAL A 341 -6.14 -2.00 2.36
CA VAL A 341 -6.26 -1.08 3.51
C VAL A 341 -6.92 0.23 3.13
N LEU A 342 -6.77 0.67 1.88
CA LEU A 342 -7.40 1.92 1.40
C LEU A 342 -8.92 1.87 1.49
N TYR A 343 -9.56 0.73 1.30
CA TYR A 343 -11.02 0.64 1.47
C TYR A 343 -11.44 1.10 2.86
N LEU A 344 -10.72 0.69 3.90
CA LEU A 344 -11.00 1.07 5.29
C LEU A 344 -10.66 2.54 5.56
N ILE A 345 -9.48 2.96 5.12
CA ILE A 345 -8.99 4.34 5.27
C ILE A 345 -9.92 5.33 4.56
N LEU A 346 -10.31 5.03 3.32
CA LEU A 346 -11.15 5.92 2.52
C LEU A 346 -12.58 5.99 3.05
N MET A 347 -13.11 4.89 3.60
CA MET A 347 -14.41 4.90 4.28
C MET A 347 -14.39 5.76 5.54
N LEU A 348 -13.33 5.67 6.36
CA LEU A 348 -13.18 6.50 7.56
C LEU A 348 -13.05 7.99 7.17
N GLY A 349 -12.19 8.34 6.22
CA GLY A 349 -12.01 9.71 5.76
C GLY A 349 -13.26 10.28 5.07
N PHE A 350 -14.01 9.46 4.35
CA PHE A 350 -15.30 9.85 3.78
C PHE A 350 -16.31 10.18 4.88
N THR A 351 -16.35 9.37 5.94
CA THR A 351 -17.23 9.62 7.10
C THR A 351 -16.87 10.91 7.80
N ASP A 352 -15.59 11.19 8.00
CA ASP A 352 -15.12 12.45 8.60
C ASP A 352 -15.54 13.67 7.77
N ARG A 353 -15.34 13.60 6.45
CA ARG A 353 -15.65 14.71 5.53
C ARG A 353 -17.16 15.01 5.43
N TYR A 354 -18.03 14.02 5.50
CA TYR A 354 -19.44 14.15 5.16
C TYR A 354 -20.42 13.97 6.31
N ALA A 355 -20.02 13.47 7.46
CA ALA A 355 -20.80 13.55 8.69
C ALA A 355 -20.72 14.98 9.22
N GLY A 356 -21.88 15.59 9.46
CA GLY A 356 -21.97 16.94 10.01
C GLY A 356 -21.45 17.03 11.45
N GLU A 357 -21.19 18.25 11.92
CA GLU A 357 -20.65 18.47 13.27
C GLU A 357 -21.76 18.66 14.33
N ASN A 358 -22.97 19.04 13.92
CA ASN A 358 -23.99 19.53 14.84
C ASN A 358 -25.21 18.61 15.05
N GLY A 359 -25.29 17.50 14.29
CA GLY A 359 -26.41 16.56 14.40
C GLY A 359 -26.08 15.38 15.32
N LYS A 360 -26.95 15.00 16.25
CA LYS A 360 -26.74 13.82 17.11
C LYS A 360 -26.45 12.55 16.31
N ALA A 361 -27.14 12.38 15.17
CA ALA A 361 -26.92 11.25 14.26
C ALA A 361 -25.53 11.30 13.60
N ASP A 362 -25.08 12.48 13.17
CA ASP A 362 -23.77 12.67 12.54
C ASP A 362 -22.63 12.42 13.51
N ILE A 363 -22.75 12.95 14.73
CA ILE A 363 -21.81 12.70 15.83
C ILE A 363 -21.76 11.20 16.14
N GLY A 364 -22.92 10.53 16.20
CA GLY A 364 -23.02 9.08 16.42
C GLY A 364 -22.32 8.26 15.32
N ILE A 365 -22.49 8.64 14.05
CA ILE A 365 -21.83 7.99 12.90
C ILE A 365 -20.31 8.18 12.97
N ARG A 366 -19.82 9.39 13.29
CA ARG A 366 -18.38 9.65 13.45
C ARG A 366 -17.77 8.78 14.55
N TRP A 367 -18.40 8.71 15.71
CA TRP A 367 -17.94 7.85 16.79
C TRP A 367 -17.99 6.37 16.44
N ALA A 368 -19.05 5.90 15.78
CA ALA A 368 -19.17 4.52 15.33
C ALA A 368 -18.05 4.15 14.34
N ALA A 369 -17.76 5.02 13.38
CA ALA A 369 -16.68 4.81 12.41
C ALA A 369 -15.30 4.83 13.06
N LEU A 370 -15.05 5.75 14.00
CA LEU A 370 -13.79 5.80 14.74
C LEU A 370 -13.58 4.56 15.61
N LEU A 371 -14.60 4.13 16.35
CA LEU A 371 -14.54 2.91 17.15
C LEU A 371 -14.30 1.68 16.29
N ALA A 372 -14.99 1.59 15.15
CA ALA A 372 -14.77 0.52 14.17
C ALA A 372 -13.32 0.51 13.66
N ALA A 373 -12.77 1.66 13.31
CA ALA A 373 -11.37 1.79 12.91
C ALA A 373 -10.40 1.31 14.01
N TRP A 374 -10.63 1.71 15.26
CA TRP A 374 -9.79 1.28 16.39
C TRP A 374 -9.90 -0.22 16.68
N ILE A 375 -11.09 -0.81 16.56
CA ILE A 375 -11.28 -2.27 16.64
C ILE A 375 -10.43 -2.97 15.57
N LEU A 376 -10.44 -2.45 14.32
CA LEU A 376 -9.64 -3.01 13.23
C LEU A 376 -8.13 -2.85 13.50
N VAL A 377 -7.68 -1.68 13.92
CA VAL A 377 -6.25 -1.44 14.26
C VAL A 377 -5.77 -2.43 15.32
N PHE A 378 -6.53 -2.59 16.39
CA PHE A 378 -6.19 -3.55 17.45
C PHE A 378 -6.20 -5.00 16.96
N ASN A 379 -7.27 -5.39 16.23
CA ASN A 379 -7.42 -6.75 15.70
C ASN A 379 -6.28 -7.13 14.73
N TYR A 380 -5.93 -6.21 13.83
CA TYR A 380 -4.83 -6.43 12.88
C TYR A 380 -3.47 -6.46 13.60
N GLY A 381 -3.24 -5.55 14.55
CA GLY A 381 -2.01 -5.57 15.34
C GLY A 381 -1.82 -6.88 16.12
N VAL A 382 -2.89 -7.46 16.65
CA VAL A 382 -2.85 -8.81 17.27
C VAL A 382 -2.52 -9.87 16.22
N SER A 383 -3.16 -9.82 15.05
CA SER A 383 -2.92 -10.77 13.96
C SER A 383 -1.47 -10.74 13.47
N ASP A 384 -0.90 -9.54 13.33
CA ASP A 384 0.48 -9.32 12.92
C ASP A 384 1.46 -9.93 13.92
N ASN A 385 1.23 -9.70 15.21
CA ASN A 385 2.08 -10.27 16.26
C ASN A 385 1.98 -11.81 16.36
N ILE A 386 0.78 -12.37 16.10
CA ILE A 386 0.63 -13.83 15.96
C ILE A 386 1.43 -14.32 14.75
N GLY A 387 1.41 -13.58 13.63
CA GLY A 387 2.20 -13.89 12.44
C GLY A 387 3.70 -13.92 12.73
N TYR A 388 4.21 -12.91 13.42
CA TYR A 388 5.61 -12.82 13.82
C TYR A 388 6.02 -13.96 14.79
N SER A 389 5.21 -14.22 15.80
CA SER A 389 5.45 -15.35 16.72
C SER A 389 5.47 -16.72 16.00
N ASN A 390 4.59 -16.88 15.00
CA ASN A 390 4.58 -18.11 14.21
C ASN A 390 5.81 -18.23 13.30
N LEU A 391 6.29 -17.12 12.74
CA LEU A 391 7.53 -17.08 11.95
C LEU A 391 8.73 -17.50 12.81
N GLU A 392 8.85 -16.94 14.01
CA GLU A 392 9.90 -17.28 14.99
C GLU A 392 9.88 -18.77 15.35
N LYS A 393 8.73 -19.28 15.79
CA LYS A 393 8.57 -20.69 16.12
C LYS A 393 8.88 -21.63 14.96
N LYS A 394 8.53 -21.22 13.73
CA LYS A 394 8.86 -21.99 12.53
C LYS A 394 10.37 -22.04 12.29
N TYR A 395 11.05 -20.91 12.45
CA TYR A 395 12.50 -20.81 12.35
C TYR A 395 13.19 -21.72 13.40
N GLU A 396 12.82 -21.58 14.67
CA GLU A 396 13.38 -22.39 15.76
C GLU A 396 13.21 -23.89 15.53
N LYS A 397 12.02 -24.34 15.11
CA LYS A 397 11.76 -25.74 14.79
C LYS A 397 12.61 -26.23 13.63
N THR A 398 12.75 -25.41 12.59
CA THR A 398 13.57 -25.75 11.42
C THR A 398 15.05 -25.84 11.82
N TYR A 399 15.54 -24.87 12.56
CA TYR A 399 16.92 -24.87 13.08
C TYR A 399 17.20 -26.09 13.92
N ALA A 400 16.35 -26.39 14.90
CA ALA A 400 16.50 -27.58 15.75
C ALA A 400 16.43 -28.89 14.97
N TYR A 401 15.65 -28.94 13.88
CA TYR A 401 15.63 -30.11 12.98
C TYR A 401 16.93 -30.23 12.20
N CYS A 402 17.40 -29.15 11.60
CA CYS A 402 18.66 -29.14 10.83
C CYS A 402 19.87 -29.53 11.68
N VAL A 403 19.97 -29.01 12.91
CA VAL A 403 21.06 -29.39 13.86
C VAL A 403 21.07 -30.89 14.14
N ARG A 404 19.89 -31.47 14.43
CA ARG A 404 19.80 -32.94 14.69
C ARG A 404 20.07 -33.76 13.45
N LEU A 405 19.71 -33.26 12.28
CA LEU A 405 19.99 -33.93 11.01
C LEU A 405 21.50 -33.95 10.72
N LEU A 406 22.16 -32.81 10.87
CA LEU A 406 23.61 -32.68 10.70
C LEU A 406 24.37 -33.56 11.68
N ASP A 407 23.98 -33.54 12.95
CA ASP A 407 24.59 -34.43 13.99
C ASP A 407 24.54 -35.92 13.58
N ARG A 408 23.39 -36.37 13.06
CA ARG A 408 23.24 -37.76 12.57
C ARG A 408 24.07 -38.03 11.32
N ILE A 409 24.19 -37.08 10.40
CA ILE A 409 25.00 -37.22 9.20
C ILE A 409 26.47 -37.33 9.59
N GLU A 410 26.94 -36.46 10.48
CA GLU A 410 28.34 -36.45 10.96
C GLU A 410 28.71 -37.73 11.75
N GLN A 411 27.74 -38.34 12.43
CA GLN A 411 27.92 -39.62 13.14
C GLN A 411 27.84 -40.84 12.21
N THR A 412 27.50 -40.66 10.93
CA THR A 412 27.41 -41.81 10.00
C THR A 412 28.81 -42.36 9.68
N PRO A 413 29.07 -43.68 9.83
CA PRO A 413 30.36 -44.26 9.49
C PRO A 413 30.74 -43.93 8.02
N GLY A 414 31.96 -43.43 7.83
CA GLY A 414 32.48 -43.08 6.51
C GLY A 414 32.16 -41.64 6.06
N TYR A 415 31.51 -40.81 6.89
CA TYR A 415 31.35 -39.38 6.62
C TYR A 415 32.70 -38.66 6.84
N TYR A 416 33.16 -37.94 5.87
CA TYR A 416 34.30 -37.03 5.95
C TYR A 416 33.83 -35.61 5.63
N GLN A 417 34.16 -34.65 6.51
CA GLN A 417 34.02 -33.22 6.17
C GLN A 417 34.96 -32.89 5.00
N GLY A 418 34.40 -32.52 3.85
CA GLY A 418 35.15 -32.05 2.71
C GLY A 418 35.52 -30.56 2.81
#